data_4d28e3cd0167371b34490172815bbb40
#
_entry.id   4d28e3cd0167371b34490172815bbb40
#
_cell.length_a   1.000
_cell.length_b   1.000
_cell.length_c   1.000
_cell.angle_alpha   90.00
_cell.angle_beta   90.00
_cell.angle_gamma   90.00
#
_symmetry.space_group_name_H-M   'P 1'
#
loop_
_entity.id
_entity.type
_entity.pdbx_description
1 polymer ?
#
loop_
_entity_poly.entity_id
_entity_poly.type
_entity_poly.pdbx_seq_one_letter_code
_entity_poly.pdbx_strand_id
1 'polypeptide(L)'
;MKSETSQLTLLGHKTVYKQDYAPEVLETFINKHPENDYWVRFNCPEFTSLCPITGQPDFATIQIDYIPGEHMVESKSLKLYLFSFRNHGAFHEDCVNIIMKDLVKLMNPKYIEVTGFFTPRGGISIYPVSYTHLRAHETLRHL
;
A
#
# COMPACT_ATOMS: atom_id res chain seq x y z
N MET A 1 -12.64 -2.83 -35.47
CA MET A 1 -11.36 -2.22 -35.84
C MET A 1 -10.34 -2.40 -34.72
N LYS A 2 -9.18 -2.86 -35.10
CA LYS A 2 -8.09 -2.91 -34.13
C LYS A 2 -7.42 -1.56 -34.06
N SER A 3 -7.38 -1.00 -32.88
CA SER A 3 -6.73 0.27 -32.65
C SER A 3 -5.30 0.05 -32.18
N GLU A 4 -4.56 1.14 -32.00
CA GLU A 4 -3.22 1.09 -31.42
C GLU A 4 -3.22 0.48 -30.03
N THR A 5 -4.34 0.57 -29.31
CA THR A 5 -4.47 0.02 -27.95
C THR A 5 -4.62 -1.49 -27.93
N SER A 6 -4.87 -2.14 -29.07
CA SER A 6 -5.11 -3.59 -29.11
C SER A 6 -3.92 -4.41 -28.63
N GLN A 7 -2.70 -3.86 -28.72
CA GLN A 7 -1.48 -4.53 -28.28
C GLN A 7 -1.16 -4.30 -26.79
N LEU A 8 -1.89 -3.40 -26.14
CA LEU A 8 -1.66 -3.09 -24.76
C LEU A 8 -2.47 -4.04 -23.88
N THR A 9 -1.87 -4.53 -22.79
CA THR A 9 -2.54 -5.50 -21.94
C THR A 9 -3.59 -4.88 -21.05
N LEU A 10 -3.50 -3.60 -20.74
CA LEU A 10 -4.40 -2.94 -19.79
C LEU A 10 -5.12 -1.75 -20.41
N LEU A 11 -4.41 -0.89 -21.12
CA LEU A 11 -5.01 0.29 -21.71
C LEU A 11 -5.96 -0.13 -22.86
N GLY A 12 -7.14 0.47 -22.89
CA GLY A 12 -8.15 0.15 -23.89
C GLY A 12 -8.97 -1.10 -23.59
N HIS A 13 -8.64 -1.82 -22.53
CA HIS A 13 -9.39 -2.97 -22.06
C HIS A 13 -10.03 -2.67 -20.72
N LYS A 14 -11.16 -3.29 -20.46
CA LYS A 14 -11.80 -3.19 -19.16
C LYS A 14 -10.89 -3.85 -18.12
N THR A 15 -10.46 -3.08 -17.16
CA THR A 15 -9.66 -3.61 -16.06
C THR A 15 -10.58 -4.31 -15.07
N VAL A 16 -10.22 -5.56 -14.73
CA VAL A 16 -10.94 -6.29 -13.71
C VAL A 16 -10.33 -5.95 -12.36
N TYR A 17 -11.10 -5.28 -11.52
CA TYR A 17 -10.67 -4.95 -10.16
C TYR A 17 -11.12 -6.04 -9.21
N LYS A 18 -10.17 -6.62 -8.48
CA LYS A 18 -10.50 -7.58 -7.43
C LYS A 18 -11.01 -6.83 -6.22
N GLN A 19 -12.17 -7.24 -5.72
CA GLN A 19 -12.82 -6.63 -4.56
C GLN A 19 -12.60 -7.44 -3.28
N ASP A 20 -11.94 -8.58 -3.39
CA ASP A 20 -11.49 -9.38 -2.28
C ASP A 20 -9.97 -9.23 -2.16
N TYR A 21 -9.49 -9.27 -0.92
CA TYR A 21 -8.08 -9.10 -0.63
C TYR A 21 -7.19 -9.94 -1.57
N ALA A 22 -6.31 -9.25 -2.30
CA ALA A 22 -5.54 -9.87 -3.38
C ALA A 22 -4.09 -9.38 -3.40
N PRO A 23 -3.25 -9.82 -2.44
CA PRO A 23 -1.84 -9.40 -2.42
C PRO A 23 -1.05 -9.90 -3.63
N GLU A 24 -1.53 -10.93 -4.32
CA GLU A 24 -0.87 -11.50 -5.50
C GLU A 24 -0.85 -10.57 -6.71
N VAL A 25 -1.64 -9.49 -6.71
CA VAL A 25 -1.61 -8.54 -7.82
C VAL A 25 -0.40 -7.61 -7.79
N LEU A 26 0.28 -7.53 -6.64
CA LEU A 26 1.43 -6.65 -6.49
C LEU A 26 2.60 -7.09 -7.37
N GLU A 27 3.23 -6.12 -8.00
CA GLU A 27 4.39 -6.33 -8.86
C GLU A 27 5.52 -5.38 -8.46
N THR A 28 6.74 -5.76 -8.83
CA THR A 28 7.93 -4.96 -8.55
C THR A 28 8.71 -4.68 -9.82
N PHE A 29 9.57 -3.68 -9.73
CA PHE A 29 10.62 -3.42 -10.73
C PHE A 29 11.93 -3.12 -9.99
N ILE A 30 13.03 -3.14 -10.73
CA ILE A 30 14.35 -2.99 -10.15
C ILE A 30 14.65 -1.53 -9.84
N ASN A 31 15.15 -1.28 -8.64
CA ASN A 31 15.67 0.02 -8.25
C ASN A 31 17.02 0.25 -8.95
N LYS A 32 17.13 1.32 -9.72
CA LYS A 32 18.36 1.66 -10.45
C LYS A 32 19.38 2.38 -9.58
N HIS A 33 19.02 2.75 -8.36
CA HIS A 33 19.88 3.51 -7.45
C HIS A 33 19.96 2.85 -6.07
N PRO A 34 20.32 1.55 -6.00
CA PRO A 34 20.31 0.85 -4.72
C PRO A 34 21.36 1.35 -3.74
N GLU A 35 22.38 2.05 -4.24
CA GLU A 35 23.47 2.64 -3.44
C GLU A 35 23.04 3.94 -2.76
N ASN A 36 21.93 4.55 -3.17
CA ASN A 36 21.42 5.77 -2.58
C ASN A 36 20.26 5.46 -1.65
N ASP A 37 20.23 6.11 -0.50
CA ASP A 37 19.06 6.08 0.35
C ASP A 37 18.18 7.27 0.00
N TYR A 38 16.95 6.99 -0.40
CA TYR A 38 15.96 8.01 -0.70
C TYR A 38 14.59 7.51 -0.32
N TRP A 39 13.70 8.43 -0.05
CA TRP A 39 12.32 8.12 0.29
C TRP A 39 11.45 8.09 -0.97
N VAL A 40 10.59 7.09 -1.03
CA VAL A 40 9.46 7.07 -1.97
C VAL A 40 8.19 7.19 -1.15
N ARG A 41 7.34 8.15 -1.50
CA ARG A 41 6.06 8.34 -0.82
C ARG A 41 4.92 8.12 -1.78
N PHE A 42 3.99 7.26 -1.38
CA PHE A 42 2.69 7.13 -2.03
C PHE A 42 1.64 7.77 -1.13
N ASN A 43 0.80 8.61 -1.72
CA ASN A 43 -0.36 9.16 -1.05
C ASN A 43 -1.60 8.63 -1.74
N CYS A 44 -2.38 7.81 -1.03
CA CYS A 44 -3.48 7.05 -1.59
C CYS A 44 -4.79 7.44 -0.90
N PRO A 45 -5.47 8.50 -1.39
CA PRO A 45 -6.60 9.11 -0.67
C PRO A 45 -7.94 8.39 -0.86
N GLU A 46 -8.00 7.35 -1.68
CA GLU A 46 -9.26 6.69 -2.02
C GLU A 46 -9.40 5.30 -1.41
N PHE A 47 -8.68 5.04 -0.33
CA PHE A 47 -8.73 3.73 0.32
C PHE A 47 -10.05 3.53 1.04
N THR A 48 -10.61 2.32 0.91
CA THR A 48 -11.79 1.92 1.66
C THR A 48 -11.69 0.45 2.05
N SER A 49 -12.24 0.13 3.22
CA SER A 49 -12.38 -1.22 3.74
C SER A 49 -13.72 -1.30 4.46
N LEU A 50 -14.04 -2.46 5.04
CA LEU A 50 -15.29 -2.64 5.78
C LEU A 50 -14.99 -2.77 7.27
N CYS A 51 -15.86 -2.19 8.10
CA CYS A 51 -15.86 -2.49 9.52
C CYS A 51 -16.23 -3.96 9.72
N PRO A 52 -15.42 -4.76 10.41
CA PRO A 52 -15.72 -6.19 10.57
C PRO A 52 -16.94 -6.45 11.47
N ILE A 53 -17.38 -5.45 12.24
CA ILE A 53 -18.53 -5.59 13.14
C ILE A 53 -19.80 -5.16 12.44
N THR A 54 -19.81 -3.97 11.80
CA THR A 54 -21.04 -3.39 11.25
C THR A 54 -21.18 -3.60 9.74
N GLY A 55 -20.10 -3.95 9.05
CA GLY A 55 -20.08 -4.04 7.59
C GLY A 55 -20.14 -2.70 6.88
N GLN A 56 -20.08 -1.59 7.62
CA GLN A 56 -20.07 -0.27 7.02
C GLN A 56 -18.69 0.04 6.43
N PRO A 57 -18.65 0.80 5.33
CA PRO A 57 -17.36 1.16 4.73
C PRO A 57 -16.61 2.18 5.59
N ASP A 58 -15.31 1.95 5.73
CA ASP A 58 -14.37 2.87 6.30
C ASP A 58 -13.57 3.51 5.17
N PHE A 59 -13.25 4.79 5.28
CA PHE A 59 -12.51 5.53 4.29
C PHE A 59 -11.23 6.10 4.89
N ALA A 60 -10.17 6.10 4.11
CA ALA A 60 -8.88 6.60 4.58
C ALA A 60 -8.01 7.10 3.44
N THR A 61 -7.06 7.94 3.80
CA THR A 61 -5.86 8.15 3.01
C THR A 61 -4.79 7.22 3.56
N ILE A 62 -4.24 6.36 2.71
CA ILE A 62 -3.09 5.54 3.06
C ILE A 62 -1.83 6.24 2.54
N GLN A 63 -0.89 6.49 3.44
CA GLN A 63 0.42 7.03 3.08
C GLN A 63 1.47 5.96 3.31
N ILE A 64 2.24 5.70 2.27
CA ILE A 64 3.31 4.70 2.30
C ILE A 64 4.61 5.44 2.04
N ASP A 65 5.53 5.38 3.01
CA ASP A 65 6.87 5.96 2.90
C ASP A 65 7.88 4.84 3.04
N TYR A 66 8.76 4.67 2.05
CA TYR A 66 9.78 3.64 2.17
C TYR A 66 11.10 4.06 1.55
N ILE A 67 12.16 3.44 2.03
CA ILE A 67 13.50 3.54 1.44
C ILE A 67 13.74 2.22 0.72
N PRO A 68 13.80 2.24 -0.62
CA PRO A 68 13.92 1.00 -1.38
C PRO A 68 15.28 0.34 -1.25
N GLY A 69 15.27 -0.99 -1.24
CA GLY A 69 16.45 -1.79 -1.48
C GLY A 69 16.60 -2.07 -2.97
N GLU A 70 16.61 -3.34 -3.36
CA GLU A 70 16.76 -3.72 -4.76
C GLU A 70 15.45 -3.62 -5.55
N HIS A 71 14.31 -3.74 -4.89
CA HIS A 71 13.01 -3.82 -5.54
C HIS A 71 12.11 -2.66 -5.12
N MET A 72 11.32 -2.19 -6.07
CA MET A 72 10.36 -1.12 -5.87
C MET A 72 8.97 -1.61 -6.29
N VAL A 73 7.93 -1.20 -5.56
CA VAL A 73 6.57 -1.57 -5.93
C VAL A 73 6.11 -0.76 -7.14
N GLU A 74 5.47 -1.45 -8.08
CA GLU A 74 4.90 -0.81 -9.26
C GLU A 74 3.56 -0.17 -8.90
N SER A 75 3.37 1.09 -9.30
CA SER A 75 2.26 1.93 -8.81
C SER A 75 0.88 1.46 -9.26
N LYS A 76 0.75 0.92 -10.46
CA LYS A 76 -0.55 0.43 -10.93
C LYS A 76 -0.97 -0.83 -10.17
N SER A 77 -0.04 -1.73 -9.92
CA SER A 77 -0.31 -2.92 -9.13
C SER A 77 -0.66 -2.56 -7.69
N LEU A 78 -0.01 -1.54 -7.14
CA LEU A 78 -0.34 -1.02 -5.82
C LEU A 78 -1.78 -0.49 -5.77
N LYS A 79 -2.20 0.24 -6.80
CA LYS A 79 -3.57 0.73 -6.91
C LYS A 79 -4.58 -0.43 -6.89
N LEU A 80 -4.33 -1.48 -7.67
CA LEU A 80 -5.19 -2.65 -7.73
C LEU A 80 -5.22 -3.40 -6.39
N TYR A 81 -4.07 -3.50 -5.75
CA TYR A 81 -3.93 -4.12 -4.44
C TYR A 81 -4.75 -3.38 -3.38
N LEU A 82 -4.61 -2.06 -3.29
CA LEU A 82 -5.36 -1.27 -2.32
C LEU A 82 -6.86 -1.32 -2.59
N PHE A 83 -7.26 -1.35 -3.85
CA PHE A 83 -8.67 -1.51 -4.23
C PHE A 83 -9.24 -2.84 -3.72
N SER A 84 -8.42 -3.88 -3.64
CA SER A 84 -8.86 -5.20 -3.21
C SER A 84 -9.32 -5.25 -1.76
N PHE A 85 -9.06 -4.20 -0.97
CA PHE A 85 -9.54 -4.10 0.41
C PHE A 85 -11.00 -3.65 0.51
N ARG A 86 -11.63 -3.25 -0.58
CA ARG A 86 -12.96 -2.62 -0.57
C ARG A 86 -13.99 -3.42 0.22
N ASN A 87 -14.01 -4.72 0.08
CA ASN A 87 -14.93 -5.60 0.78
C ASN A 87 -14.25 -6.41 1.90
N HIS A 88 -13.02 -6.04 2.26
CA HIS A 88 -12.28 -6.74 3.30
C HIS A 88 -12.63 -6.17 4.67
N GLY A 89 -13.12 -7.03 5.55
CA GLY A 89 -13.46 -6.66 6.92
C GLY A 89 -12.23 -6.65 7.80
N ALA A 90 -11.73 -5.47 8.12
CA ALA A 90 -10.56 -5.31 8.98
C ALA A 90 -10.65 -4.01 9.75
N PHE A 91 -10.21 -4.02 11.00
CA PHE A 91 -10.07 -2.79 11.78
C PHE A 91 -8.99 -1.89 11.18
N HIS A 92 -9.03 -0.60 11.51
CA HIS A 92 -8.09 0.39 10.99
C HIS A 92 -6.64 -0.02 11.21
N GLU A 93 -6.34 -0.48 12.42
CA GLU A 93 -4.99 -0.92 12.78
C GLU A 93 -4.55 -2.15 11.99
N ASP A 94 -5.46 -3.06 11.72
CA ASP A 94 -5.15 -4.26 10.94
C ASP A 94 -4.84 -3.91 9.50
N CYS A 95 -5.57 -2.97 8.91
CA CYS A 95 -5.35 -2.56 7.52
C CYS A 95 -3.90 -2.13 7.28
N VAL A 96 -3.39 -1.22 8.12
CA VAL A 96 -2.02 -0.71 7.92
C VAL A 96 -0.97 -1.78 8.18
N ASN A 97 -1.24 -2.69 9.12
CA ASN A 97 -0.32 -3.79 9.40
C ASN A 97 -0.28 -4.81 8.27
N ILE A 98 -1.42 -5.13 7.69
CA ILE A 98 -1.50 -6.03 6.53
C ILE A 98 -0.73 -5.43 5.35
N ILE A 99 -0.98 -4.16 5.05
CA ILE A 99 -0.30 -3.47 3.95
C ILE A 99 1.21 -3.45 4.19
N MET A 100 1.63 -3.12 5.40
CA MET A 100 3.07 -3.08 5.74
C MET A 100 3.71 -4.46 5.55
N LYS A 101 3.08 -5.52 6.05
CA LYS A 101 3.62 -6.88 5.93
C LYS A 101 3.70 -7.34 4.48
N ASP A 102 2.68 -7.04 3.68
CA ASP A 102 2.67 -7.41 2.27
C ASP A 102 3.78 -6.70 1.50
N LEU A 103 3.98 -5.40 1.77
CA LEU A 103 5.01 -4.64 1.08
C LEU A 103 6.42 -5.01 1.53
N VAL A 104 6.61 -5.36 2.80
CA VAL A 104 7.90 -5.88 3.28
C VAL A 104 8.22 -7.20 2.59
N LYS A 105 7.27 -8.10 2.52
CA LYS A 105 7.45 -9.40 1.86
C LYS A 105 7.73 -9.23 0.37
N LEU A 106 7.07 -8.27 -0.26
CA LEU A 106 7.21 -8.01 -1.69
C LEU A 106 8.58 -7.43 -2.03
N MET A 107 9.02 -6.40 -1.30
CA MET A 107 10.15 -5.57 -1.68
C MET A 107 11.40 -5.77 -0.84
N ASN A 108 11.27 -6.23 0.39
CA ASN A 108 12.36 -6.22 1.36
C ASN A 108 13.04 -4.84 1.43
N PRO A 109 12.30 -3.77 1.73
CA PRO A 109 12.84 -2.41 1.73
C PRO A 109 13.82 -2.20 2.88
N LYS A 110 14.67 -1.17 2.76
CA LYS A 110 15.56 -0.80 3.87
C LYS A 110 14.78 -0.29 5.07
N TYR A 111 13.69 0.44 4.82
CA TYR A 111 12.76 0.91 5.83
C TYR A 111 11.41 1.20 5.19
N ILE A 112 10.34 1.03 5.94
CA ILE A 112 8.99 1.36 5.46
C ILE A 112 8.09 1.76 6.61
N GLU A 113 7.23 2.74 6.35
CA GLU A 113 6.12 3.14 7.22
C GLU A 113 4.83 3.16 6.41
N VAL A 114 3.77 2.66 7.00
CA VAL A 114 2.42 2.73 6.44
C VAL A 114 1.52 3.44 7.45
N THR A 115 0.97 4.57 7.05
CA THR A 115 0.08 5.37 7.88
C THR A 115 -1.32 5.37 7.29
N GLY A 116 -2.31 5.14 8.13
CA GLY A 116 -3.71 5.27 7.74
C GLY A 116 -4.31 6.52 8.36
N PHE A 117 -4.78 7.43 7.52
CA PHE A 117 -5.53 8.61 7.97
C PHE A 117 -7.02 8.31 7.76
N PHE A 118 -7.63 7.68 8.74
CA PHE A 118 -9.03 7.27 8.64
C PHE A 118 -9.97 8.43 8.97
N THR A 119 -11.08 8.50 8.25
CA THR A 119 -12.09 9.51 8.51
C THR A 119 -12.68 9.33 9.91
N PRO A 120 -13.00 10.44 10.62
CA PRO A 120 -13.51 10.35 11.98
C PRO A 120 -14.84 9.60 12.06
N ARG A 121 -15.00 8.86 13.14
CA ARG A 121 -16.26 8.25 13.53
C ARG A 121 -16.56 8.64 14.96
N GLY A 122 -17.76 9.17 15.18
CA GLY A 122 -18.13 9.67 16.52
C GLY A 122 -17.20 10.74 17.03
N GLY A 123 -16.59 11.54 16.14
CA GLY A 123 -15.66 12.59 16.51
C GLY A 123 -14.24 12.10 16.80
N ILE A 124 -13.95 10.81 16.63
CA ILE A 124 -12.62 10.26 16.88
C ILE A 124 -11.95 9.90 15.57
N SER A 125 -10.75 10.46 15.34
CA SER A 125 -9.87 10.09 14.23
C SER A 125 -8.82 9.11 14.74
N ILE A 126 -8.57 8.06 13.95
CA ILE A 126 -7.56 7.06 14.28
C ILE A 126 -6.53 7.06 13.15
N TYR A 127 -5.26 7.28 13.51
CA TYR A 127 -4.16 7.34 12.56
C TYR A 127 -3.09 6.29 12.92
N PRO A 128 -3.34 5.02 12.64
CA PRO A 128 -2.35 3.99 12.93
C PRO A 128 -1.14 4.13 12.01
N VAL A 129 0.04 3.89 12.55
CA VAL A 129 1.30 3.89 11.80
C VAL A 129 1.99 2.57 12.07
N SER A 130 2.17 1.77 11.03
CA SER A 130 2.94 0.53 11.09
C SER A 130 4.27 0.76 10.40
N TYR A 131 5.36 0.35 11.02
CA TYR A 131 6.69 0.58 10.48
C TYR A 131 7.62 -0.58 10.82
N THR A 132 8.69 -0.71 10.02
CA THR A 132 9.72 -1.70 10.27
C THR A 132 10.61 -1.24 11.43
N HIS A 133 11.04 -2.21 12.24
CA HIS A 133 12.00 -1.91 13.30
C HIS A 133 13.38 -1.69 12.70
N LEU A 134 14.03 -0.62 13.14
CA LEU A 134 15.42 -0.39 12.80
C LEU A 134 16.31 -1.34 13.59
N ARG A 135 17.44 -1.71 13.02
CA ARG A 135 18.48 -2.42 13.76
C ARG A 135 19.06 -1.48 14.82
N ALA A 136 19.65 -2.05 15.87
CA ALA A 136 20.16 -1.26 16.99
C ALA A 136 21.08 -0.11 16.55
N HIS A 137 22.03 -0.39 15.62
CA HIS A 137 22.95 0.64 15.14
C HIS A 137 22.26 1.69 14.27
N GLU A 138 21.19 1.31 13.57
CA GLU A 138 20.41 2.25 12.76
C GLU A 138 19.53 3.13 13.66
N THR A 139 18.98 2.55 14.72
CA THR A 139 18.21 3.30 15.72
C THR A 139 19.04 4.41 16.32
N LEU A 140 20.31 4.11 16.66
CA LEU A 140 21.20 5.11 17.23
C LEU A 140 21.48 6.28 16.27
N ARG A 141 21.50 6.01 14.96
CA ARG A 141 21.70 7.07 13.99
C ARG A 141 20.52 8.02 13.86
N HIS A 142 19.34 7.60 14.29
CA HIS A 142 18.12 8.40 14.20
C HIS A 142 17.81 9.16 15.48
N LEU A 143 18.57 8.90 16.52
CA LEU A 143 18.46 9.60 17.77
C LEU A 143 19.35 10.84 17.78
#